data_7f3c7b4087d0f465b14f66a8c5eb0837
#
_entry.id   7f3c7b4087d0f465b14f66a8c5eb0837
#
_cell.length_a   1.000
_cell.length_b   1.000
_cell.length_c   1.000
_cell.angle_alpha   90.00
_cell.angle_beta   90.00
_cell.angle_gamma   90.00
#
_symmetry.space_group_name_H-M   'P 1'
#
loop_
_entity.id
_entity.type
_entity.pdbx_description
1 polymer ?
#
loop_
_entity_poly.entity_id
_entity_poly.type
_entity_poly.pdbx_seq_one_letter_code
_entity_poly.pdbx_strand_id
1 'polypeptide(L)'
;MDENDHDESRVALVSGGSRGIGAAVTTALTQRGCRVGCTYRTGRDDAEKIAADAPEQVLPIRFDLHDDTTAPTAVADLVSHWGHLDSLILNAGQWSGGRLVETDADAWWSVIETNLRGTVALARAALPHLVHGRSPSIVLVSSVVGVIGHAGDTAYAGAKSAMIGFGRSLAKEVARDGIRVNVLAPGFVTTDMTDAVPDSARRRIERETVLGRFGTVDEIAKAAVFLSEDATFCTGSVLTVDGGWAL
;
A
#
# COMPACT_ATOMS: atom_id res chain seq x y z
N MET A 1 11.11 6.19 40.86
CA MET A 1 10.14 6.72 39.89
C MET A 1 10.92 6.77 38.59
N ASP A 2 10.90 5.64 37.85
CA ASP A 2 11.58 5.53 36.55
C ASP A 2 10.69 6.22 35.51
N GLU A 3 11.09 7.44 35.11
CA GLU A 3 10.53 8.18 33.98
C GLU A 3 11.11 7.60 32.67
N ASN A 4 10.80 6.35 32.35
CA ASN A 4 10.93 5.78 31.03
C ASN A 4 9.57 5.20 30.62
N ASP A 5 8.56 6.08 30.55
CA ASP A 5 7.36 5.81 29.79
C ASP A 5 7.75 5.88 28.29
N HIS A 6 8.39 4.80 27.81
CA HIS A 6 8.60 4.63 26.37
C HIS A 6 7.22 4.57 25.75
N ASP A 7 6.84 5.61 25.07
CA ASP A 7 5.65 5.68 24.24
C ASP A 7 5.52 4.39 23.42
N GLU A 8 4.59 3.53 23.83
CA GLU A 8 4.39 2.18 23.27
C GLU A 8 3.68 2.20 21.91
N SER A 9 3.39 3.36 21.35
CA SER A 9 2.70 3.50 20.07
C SER A 9 3.49 2.81 18.95
N ARG A 10 2.82 2.00 18.16
CA ARG A 10 3.42 1.40 16.96
C ARG A 10 3.61 2.47 15.89
N VAL A 11 4.68 2.31 15.11
CA VAL A 11 5.03 3.22 14.02
C VAL A 11 4.87 2.53 12.67
N ALA A 12 4.06 3.11 11.80
CA ALA A 12 3.81 2.63 10.45
C ALA A 12 4.26 3.64 9.39
N LEU A 13 4.71 3.15 8.24
CA LEU A 13 4.94 3.96 7.04
C LEU A 13 3.95 3.53 5.95
N VAL A 14 3.12 4.47 5.48
CA VAL A 14 2.13 4.22 4.42
C VAL A 14 2.53 4.95 3.15
N SER A 15 2.90 4.21 2.10
CA SER A 15 3.21 4.84 0.82
C SER A 15 1.93 5.25 0.08
N GLY A 16 1.92 6.50 -0.43
CA GLY A 16 0.72 7.09 -1.03
C GLY A 16 -0.41 7.26 -0.01
N GLY A 17 -0.06 7.65 1.23
CA GLY A 17 -0.97 7.76 2.36
C GLY A 17 -1.89 8.98 2.32
N SER A 18 -1.73 9.91 1.37
CA SER A 18 -2.46 11.18 1.35
C SER A 18 -3.84 11.14 0.69
N ARG A 19 -4.19 10.09 -0.05
CA ARG A 19 -5.50 9.96 -0.73
C ARG A 19 -5.94 8.51 -0.90
N GLY A 20 -7.21 8.32 -1.26
CA GLY A 20 -7.80 7.02 -1.59
C GLY A 20 -7.59 5.97 -0.50
N ILE A 21 -7.21 4.76 -0.89
CA ILE A 21 -6.98 3.64 0.04
C ILE A 21 -5.90 4.00 1.07
N GLY A 22 -4.80 4.65 0.63
CA GLY A 22 -3.71 5.01 1.54
C GLY A 22 -4.14 5.98 2.65
N ALA A 23 -4.96 6.98 2.35
CA ALA A 23 -5.51 7.90 3.34
C ALA A 23 -6.41 7.17 4.35
N ALA A 24 -7.29 6.27 3.86
CA ALA A 24 -8.12 5.46 4.72
C ALA A 24 -7.29 4.53 5.63
N VAL A 25 -6.20 3.95 5.11
CA VAL A 25 -5.26 3.14 5.93
C VAL A 25 -4.57 4.00 6.98
N THR A 26 -4.07 5.20 6.59
CA THR A 26 -3.45 6.15 7.53
C THR A 26 -4.42 6.48 8.67
N THR A 27 -5.66 6.86 8.35
CA THR A 27 -6.69 7.17 9.33
C THR A 27 -7.03 5.95 10.21
N ALA A 28 -7.17 4.76 9.62
CA ALA A 28 -7.51 3.56 10.36
C ALA A 28 -6.40 3.13 11.35
N LEU A 29 -5.13 3.32 10.99
CA LEU A 29 -3.99 3.06 11.86
C LEU A 29 -3.92 4.09 13.01
N THR A 30 -4.13 5.38 12.74
CA THR A 30 -4.14 6.42 13.79
C THR A 30 -5.29 6.21 14.78
N GLN A 31 -6.47 5.80 14.33
CA GLN A 31 -7.59 5.42 15.21
C GLN A 31 -7.27 4.24 16.14
N ARG A 32 -6.26 3.43 15.81
CA ARG A 32 -5.74 2.34 16.67
C ARG A 32 -4.55 2.78 17.54
N GLY A 33 -4.24 4.07 17.57
CA GLY A 33 -3.15 4.61 18.37
C GLY A 33 -1.77 4.49 17.70
N CYS A 34 -1.69 4.10 16.42
CA CYS A 34 -0.42 4.08 15.70
C CYS A 34 0.02 5.49 15.32
N ARG A 35 1.34 5.68 15.24
CA ARG A 35 1.98 6.82 14.57
C ARG A 35 2.25 6.45 13.12
N VAL A 36 1.95 7.34 12.18
CA VAL A 36 1.96 7.01 10.75
C VAL A 36 2.73 8.04 9.94
N GLY A 37 3.82 7.61 9.31
CA GLY A 37 4.42 8.34 8.20
C GLY A 37 3.52 8.24 6.98
N CYS A 38 2.88 9.35 6.63
CA CYS A 38 1.98 9.46 5.48
C CYS A 38 2.77 9.98 4.28
N THR A 39 3.13 9.09 3.32
CA THR A 39 3.90 9.60 2.19
C THR A 39 3.02 10.17 1.07
N TYR A 40 3.54 11.20 0.42
CA TYR A 40 2.93 11.85 -0.73
C TYR A 40 3.98 12.18 -1.81
N ARG A 41 3.54 12.31 -3.07
CA ARG A 41 4.35 12.85 -4.17
C ARG A 41 4.01 14.31 -4.43
N THR A 42 2.78 14.60 -4.79
CA THR A 42 2.26 15.93 -5.15
C THR A 42 1.14 16.41 -4.23
N GLY A 43 0.48 15.50 -3.51
CA GLY A 43 -0.65 15.79 -2.61
C GLY A 43 -0.18 16.21 -1.21
N ARG A 44 0.67 17.24 -1.10
CA ARG A 44 1.16 17.75 0.17
C ARG A 44 0.02 18.27 1.06
N ASP A 45 -0.84 19.10 0.49
CA ASP A 45 -1.98 19.69 1.21
C ASP A 45 -2.92 18.63 1.77
N ASP A 46 -3.13 17.54 1.03
CA ASP A 46 -3.97 16.43 1.50
C ASP A 46 -3.30 15.65 2.65
N ALA A 47 -1.99 15.44 2.59
CA ALA A 47 -1.23 14.83 3.67
C ALA A 47 -1.21 15.72 4.92
N GLU A 48 -1.06 17.04 4.74
CA GLU A 48 -1.11 18.03 5.83
C GLU A 48 -2.50 18.13 6.49
N LYS A 49 -3.59 17.98 5.70
CA LYS A 49 -4.95 17.89 6.27
C LYS A 49 -5.11 16.68 7.19
N ILE A 50 -4.66 15.50 6.74
CA ILE A 50 -4.70 14.28 7.58
C ILE A 50 -3.86 14.48 8.85
N ALA A 51 -2.70 15.11 8.72
CA ALA A 51 -1.84 15.41 9.88
C ALA A 51 -2.49 16.44 10.83
N ALA A 52 -3.25 17.41 10.30
CA ALA A 52 -3.96 18.39 11.13
C ALA A 52 -5.09 17.73 11.98
N ASP A 53 -5.70 16.65 11.47
CA ASP A 53 -6.70 15.88 12.22
C ASP A 53 -6.08 14.97 13.29
N ALA A 54 -4.78 14.64 13.19
CA ALA A 54 -4.05 13.81 14.14
C ALA A 54 -2.58 14.27 14.26
N PRO A 55 -2.32 15.48 14.79
CA PRO A 55 -1.01 16.16 14.69
C PRO A 55 0.15 15.44 15.38
N GLU A 56 -0.13 14.69 16.44
CA GLU A 56 0.88 13.91 17.17
C GLU A 56 1.13 12.53 16.56
N GLN A 57 0.27 12.10 15.62
CA GLN A 57 0.29 10.74 15.09
C GLN A 57 0.61 10.67 13.61
N VAL A 58 0.45 11.74 12.83
CA VAL A 58 0.69 11.72 11.39
C VAL A 58 1.83 12.65 11.00
N LEU A 59 2.84 12.07 10.33
CA LEU A 59 3.97 12.80 9.76
C LEU A 59 3.87 12.76 8.24
N PRO A 60 3.61 13.89 7.56
CA PRO A 60 3.70 13.97 6.10
C PRO A 60 5.15 13.83 5.64
N ILE A 61 5.41 12.87 4.73
CA ILE A 61 6.75 12.57 4.22
C ILE A 61 6.71 12.59 2.69
N ARG A 62 7.66 13.26 2.04
CA ARG A 62 7.75 13.23 0.59
C ARG A 62 8.40 11.94 0.11
N PHE A 63 7.73 11.23 -0.80
CA PHE A 63 8.26 10.06 -1.50
C PHE A 63 7.71 9.97 -2.91
N ASP A 64 8.56 9.68 -3.88
CA ASP A 64 8.19 9.53 -5.29
C ASP A 64 8.54 8.12 -5.80
N LEU A 65 7.55 7.36 -6.27
CA LEU A 65 7.76 6.04 -6.88
C LEU A 65 8.64 6.08 -8.15
N HIS A 66 8.71 7.23 -8.83
CA HIS A 66 9.51 7.40 -10.03
C HIS A 66 10.99 7.70 -9.72
N ASP A 67 11.30 8.08 -8.48
CA ASP A 67 12.63 8.39 -8.00
C ASP A 67 12.95 7.54 -6.77
N ASP A 68 13.54 6.37 -7.02
CA ASP A 68 13.90 5.39 -5.98
C ASP A 68 14.98 5.92 -5.01
N THR A 69 15.69 6.99 -5.37
CA THR A 69 16.66 7.64 -4.47
C THR A 69 16.01 8.35 -3.29
N THR A 70 14.70 8.64 -3.35
CA THR A 70 13.94 9.25 -2.27
C THR A 70 13.53 8.26 -1.16
N ALA A 71 13.59 6.96 -1.43
CA ALA A 71 13.15 5.94 -0.46
C ALA A 71 13.98 5.90 0.83
N PRO A 72 15.32 5.94 0.81
CA PRO A 72 16.12 5.99 2.04
C PRO A 72 15.81 7.22 2.90
N THR A 73 15.64 8.39 2.26
CA THR A 73 15.31 9.64 2.98
C THR A 73 13.94 9.55 3.65
N ALA A 74 12.93 9.02 2.94
CA ALA A 74 11.59 8.88 3.49
C ALA A 74 11.54 7.97 4.74
N VAL A 75 12.31 6.89 4.74
CA VAL A 75 12.43 6.01 5.92
C VAL A 75 13.23 6.69 7.04
N ALA A 76 14.35 7.36 6.70
CA ALA A 76 15.18 8.07 7.66
C ALA A 76 14.42 9.20 8.37
N ASP A 77 13.61 9.97 7.64
CA ASP A 77 12.77 11.03 8.21
C ASP A 77 11.82 10.47 9.27
N LEU A 78 11.14 9.36 8.97
CA LEU A 78 10.23 8.69 9.91
C LEU A 78 10.98 8.19 11.14
N VAL A 79 12.07 7.45 10.95
CA VAL A 79 12.84 6.83 12.04
C VAL A 79 13.52 7.92 12.90
N SER A 80 13.99 9.01 12.29
CA SER A 80 14.55 10.14 13.05
C SER A 80 13.50 10.83 13.92
N HIS A 81 12.22 10.78 13.50
CA HIS A 81 11.12 11.43 14.22
C HIS A 81 10.59 10.58 15.38
N TRP A 82 10.44 9.26 15.20
CA TRP A 82 9.81 8.37 16.20
C TRP A 82 10.72 7.22 16.69
N GLY A 83 11.94 7.12 16.19
CA GLY A 83 12.95 6.18 16.69
C GLY A 83 12.89 4.77 16.12
N HIS A 84 11.79 4.32 15.54
CA HIS A 84 11.61 2.94 15.04
C HIS A 84 10.59 2.85 13.89
N LEU A 85 10.47 1.66 13.30
CA LEU A 85 9.46 1.32 12.29
C LEU A 85 8.95 -0.10 12.55
N ASP A 86 7.63 -0.26 12.71
CA ASP A 86 6.97 -1.55 12.98
C ASP A 86 6.20 -2.08 11.77
N SER A 87 5.60 -1.21 10.98
CA SER A 87 4.75 -1.64 9.86
C SER A 87 5.03 -0.82 8.59
N LEU A 88 5.09 -1.50 7.45
CA LEU A 88 5.25 -0.87 6.14
C LEU A 88 4.08 -1.24 5.24
N ILE A 89 3.30 -0.25 4.81
CA ILE A 89 2.19 -0.42 3.88
C ILE A 89 2.59 0.14 2.52
N LEU A 90 2.87 -0.75 1.58
CA LEU A 90 3.29 -0.43 0.22
C LEU A 90 2.04 -0.29 -0.67
N ASN A 91 1.37 0.87 -0.57
CA ASN A 91 0.10 1.15 -1.23
C ASN A 91 0.25 2.02 -2.47
N ALA A 92 1.25 2.90 -2.54
CA ALA A 92 1.42 3.80 -3.67
C ALA A 92 1.46 3.05 -5.00
N GLY A 93 0.77 3.58 -6.00
CA GLY A 93 0.72 3.00 -7.33
C GLY A 93 0.02 3.91 -8.32
N GLN A 94 0.21 3.61 -9.60
CA GLN A 94 -0.40 4.32 -10.71
C GLN A 94 -1.00 3.32 -11.68
N TRP A 95 -2.22 3.58 -12.13
CA TRP A 95 -2.85 2.82 -13.20
C TRP A 95 -2.74 3.58 -14.53
N SER A 96 -2.42 2.85 -15.58
CA SER A 96 -2.62 3.27 -16.95
C SER A 96 -2.95 2.02 -17.76
N GLY A 97 -4.06 2.04 -18.48
CA GLY A 97 -4.55 0.93 -19.30
C GLY A 97 -4.52 1.27 -20.78
N GLY A 98 -4.65 0.23 -21.59
CA GLY A 98 -4.70 0.27 -23.05
C GLY A 98 -4.45 -1.11 -23.64
N ARG A 99 -4.91 -1.33 -24.88
CA ARG A 99 -4.61 -2.60 -25.60
C ARG A 99 -3.11 -2.65 -25.89
N LEU A 100 -2.49 -3.80 -25.67
CA LEU A 100 -1.03 -3.97 -25.83
C LEU A 100 -0.52 -3.47 -27.19
N VAL A 101 -1.27 -3.76 -28.26
CA VAL A 101 -0.87 -3.36 -29.63
C VAL A 101 -1.01 -1.85 -29.90
N GLU A 102 -1.73 -1.11 -29.06
CA GLU A 102 -2.02 0.32 -29.19
C GLU A 102 -1.21 1.15 -28.18
N THR A 103 -0.62 0.48 -27.18
CA THR A 103 0.16 1.16 -26.13
C THR A 103 1.61 1.31 -26.57
N ASP A 104 2.15 2.50 -26.42
CA ASP A 104 3.57 2.76 -26.64
C ASP A 104 4.43 1.92 -25.70
N ALA A 105 5.57 1.41 -26.17
CA ALA A 105 6.41 0.49 -25.41
C ALA A 105 6.99 1.15 -24.15
N ASP A 106 7.45 2.39 -24.23
CA ASP A 106 8.04 3.11 -23.09
C ASP A 106 6.95 3.44 -22.07
N ALA A 107 5.76 3.82 -22.52
CA ALA A 107 4.60 4.03 -21.65
C ALA A 107 4.21 2.73 -20.92
N TRP A 108 4.24 1.58 -21.63
CA TRP A 108 3.98 0.27 -21.03
C TRP A 108 4.98 -0.08 -19.93
N TRP A 109 6.29 0.06 -20.21
CA TRP A 109 7.35 -0.19 -19.22
C TRP A 109 7.31 0.79 -18.05
N SER A 110 6.96 2.05 -18.30
CA SER A 110 6.80 3.05 -17.24
C SER A 110 5.79 2.64 -16.18
N VAL A 111 4.69 1.96 -16.56
CA VAL A 111 3.71 1.42 -15.59
C VAL A 111 4.33 0.34 -14.71
N ILE A 112 5.12 -0.56 -15.31
CA ILE A 112 5.84 -1.59 -14.54
C ILE A 112 6.84 -0.95 -13.57
N GLU A 113 7.68 -0.06 -14.07
CA GLU A 113 8.72 0.60 -13.25
C GLU A 113 8.11 1.38 -12.10
N THR A 114 7.10 2.19 -12.36
CA THR A 114 6.46 3.00 -11.34
C THR A 114 5.86 2.13 -10.22
N ASN A 115 5.12 1.08 -10.57
CA ASN A 115 4.43 0.27 -9.56
C ASN A 115 5.36 -0.70 -8.83
N LEU A 116 6.46 -1.17 -9.45
CA LEU A 116 7.32 -2.20 -8.87
C LEU A 116 8.61 -1.62 -8.31
N ARG A 117 9.36 -0.82 -9.10
CA ARG A 117 10.68 -0.32 -8.73
C ARG A 117 10.65 0.51 -7.45
N GLY A 118 9.78 1.52 -7.39
CA GLY A 118 9.65 2.36 -6.20
C GLY A 118 9.15 1.59 -4.98
N THR A 119 8.25 0.61 -5.18
CA THR A 119 7.79 -0.28 -4.12
C THR A 119 8.95 -1.12 -3.54
N VAL A 120 9.78 -1.70 -4.41
CA VAL A 120 10.96 -2.49 -4.00
C VAL A 120 11.99 -1.61 -3.31
N ALA A 121 12.23 -0.40 -3.82
CA ALA A 121 13.17 0.56 -3.23
C ALA A 121 12.77 0.93 -1.79
N LEU A 122 11.48 1.23 -1.57
CA LEU A 122 10.98 1.57 -0.23
C LEU A 122 11.03 0.37 0.72
N ALA A 123 10.66 -0.83 0.25
CA ALA A 123 10.81 -2.06 1.04
C ALA A 123 12.26 -2.29 1.46
N ARG A 124 13.21 -2.17 0.51
CA ARG A 124 14.63 -2.33 0.76
C ARG A 124 15.17 -1.33 1.78
N ALA A 125 14.76 -0.07 1.70
CA ALA A 125 15.15 0.96 2.65
C ALA A 125 14.59 0.71 4.05
N ALA A 126 13.37 0.17 4.15
CA ALA A 126 12.68 -0.07 5.43
C ALA A 126 13.18 -1.32 6.18
N LEU A 127 13.64 -2.36 5.47
CA LEU A 127 14.01 -3.65 6.06
C LEU A 127 15.01 -3.55 7.23
N PRO A 128 16.11 -2.77 7.18
CA PRO A 128 17.05 -2.64 8.29
C PRO A 128 16.42 -2.08 9.57
N HIS A 129 15.33 -1.32 9.46
CA HIS A 129 14.61 -0.74 10.58
C HIS A 129 13.51 -1.68 11.09
N LEU A 130 12.81 -2.38 10.19
CA LEU A 130 11.79 -3.36 10.53
C LEU A 130 12.33 -4.54 11.35
N VAL A 131 13.57 -4.94 11.14
CA VAL A 131 14.25 -6.00 11.95
C VAL A 131 14.22 -5.66 13.45
N HIS A 132 14.21 -4.39 13.80
CA HIS A 132 14.16 -3.91 15.19
C HIS A 132 12.76 -3.50 15.63
N GLY A 133 11.78 -3.67 14.76
CA GLY A 133 10.38 -3.29 15.02
C GLY A 133 9.66 -4.27 15.95
N ARG A 134 8.57 -3.80 16.53
CA ARG A 134 7.68 -4.60 17.39
C ARG A 134 6.64 -5.32 16.56
N SER A 135 6.68 -6.66 16.50
CA SER A 135 5.81 -7.50 15.65
C SER A 135 5.78 -7.01 14.17
N PRO A 136 6.97 -6.93 13.53
CA PRO A 136 7.11 -6.18 12.29
C PRO A 136 6.32 -6.81 11.14
N SER A 137 5.81 -5.93 10.25
CA SER A 137 4.99 -6.37 9.12
C SER A 137 5.17 -5.52 7.87
N ILE A 138 5.01 -6.17 6.71
CA ILE A 138 4.92 -5.51 5.40
C ILE A 138 3.60 -5.95 4.75
N VAL A 139 2.82 -4.98 4.30
CA VAL A 139 1.62 -5.22 3.49
C VAL A 139 1.82 -4.58 2.12
N LEU A 140 1.83 -5.42 1.07
CA LEU A 140 1.88 -4.94 -0.32
C LEU A 140 0.44 -4.82 -0.87
N VAL A 141 0.05 -3.64 -1.29
CA VAL A 141 -1.25 -3.43 -1.94
C VAL A 141 -1.10 -3.68 -3.45
N SER A 142 -1.43 -4.91 -3.85
CA SER A 142 -1.49 -5.35 -5.22
C SER A 142 -2.84 -4.95 -5.86
N SER A 143 -3.47 -5.82 -6.59
CA SER A 143 -4.80 -5.69 -7.18
C SER A 143 -5.35 -7.07 -7.53
N VAL A 144 -6.65 -7.23 -7.55
CA VAL A 144 -7.31 -8.41 -8.12
C VAL A 144 -6.92 -8.61 -9.59
N VAL A 145 -6.68 -7.52 -10.33
CA VAL A 145 -6.17 -7.57 -11.71
C VAL A 145 -4.79 -8.25 -11.80
N GLY A 146 -3.97 -8.13 -10.75
CA GLY A 146 -2.71 -8.87 -10.62
C GLY A 146 -2.89 -10.36 -10.31
N VAL A 147 -4.08 -10.79 -9.88
CA VAL A 147 -4.41 -12.19 -9.59
C VAL A 147 -4.97 -12.89 -10.82
N ILE A 148 -5.97 -12.29 -11.48
CA ILE A 148 -6.72 -12.94 -12.58
C ILE A 148 -6.48 -12.32 -13.95
N GLY A 149 -5.81 -11.16 -14.04
CA GLY A 149 -5.68 -10.38 -15.27
C GLY A 149 -6.94 -9.60 -15.62
N HIS A 150 -6.81 -8.61 -16.52
CA HIS A 150 -7.93 -7.90 -17.12
C HIS A 150 -7.54 -7.41 -18.51
N ALA A 151 -8.46 -7.48 -19.46
CA ALA A 151 -8.21 -7.02 -20.82
C ALA A 151 -7.96 -5.51 -20.85
N GLY A 152 -6.86 -5.08 -21.46
CA GLY A 152 -6.43 -3.68 -21.50
C GLY A 152 -5.50 -3.25 -20.35
N ASP A 153 -5.20 -4.14 -19.39
CA ASP A 153 -4.37 -3.83 -18.22
C ASP A 153 -3.05 -4.62 -18.17
N THR A 154 -2.50 -5.03 -19.32
CA THR A 154 -1.34 -5.94 -19.37
C THR A 154 -0.12 -5.44 -18.58
N ALA A 155 0.20 -4.13 -18.63
CA ALA A 155 1.29 -3.54 -17.85
C ALA A 155 0.95 -3.53 -16.36
N TYR A 156 -0.22 -3.01 -16.01
CA TYR A 156 -0.65 -2.89 -14.62
C TYR A 156 -0.82 -4.27 -13.96
N ALA A 157 -1.48 -5.22 -14.67
CA ALA A 157 -1.60 -6.60 -14.24
C ALA A 157 -0.22 -7.26 -14.02
N GLY A 158 0.71 -7.05 -14.96
CA GLY A 158 2.08 -7.53 -14.87
C GLY A 158 2.79 -7.01 -13.61
N ALA A 159 2.74 -5.69 -13.37
CA ALA A 159 3.34 -5.08 -12.19
C ALA A 159 2.72 -5.60 -10.88
N LYS A 160 1.38 -5.69 -10.83
CA LYS A 160 0.66 -6.15 -9.63
C LYS A 160 0.82 -7.66 -9.38
N SER A 161 0.95 -8.47 -10.43
CA SER A 161 1.35 -9.89 -10.32
C SER A 161 2.79 -10.03 -9.80
N ALA A 162 3.72 -9.20 -10.29
CA ALA A 162 5.10 -9.20 -9.82
C ALA A 162 5.18 -8.87 -8.30
N MET A 163 4.35 -7.98 -7.79
CA MET A 163 4.25 -7.70 -6.34
C MET A 163 3.84 -8.94 -5.53
N ILE A 164 2.99 -9.82 -6.08
CA ILE A 164 2.60 -11.08 -5.43
C ILE A 164 3.80 -12.03 -5.32
N GLY A 165 4.53 -12.22 -6.42
CA GLY A 165 5.74 -13.03 -6.44
C GLY A 165 6.83 -12.48 -5.51
N PHE A 166 7.06 -11.17 -5.57
CA PHE A 166 7.98 -10.45 -4.69
C PHE A 166 7.61 -10.65 -3.22
N GLY A 167 6.35 -10.41 -2.84
CA GLY A 167 5.89 -10.55 -1.46
C GLY A 167 6.07 -11.96 -0.90
N ARG A 168 5.77 -13.00 -1.72
CA ARG A 168 5.97 -14.41 -1.33
C ARG A 168 7.44 -14.77 -1.14
N SER A 169 8.33 -14.24 -1.97
CA SER A 169 9.78 -14.47 -1.85
C SER A 169 10.31 -13.72 -0.63
N LEU A 170 9.97 -12.46 -0.48
CA LEU A 170 10.39 -11.63 0.65
C LEU A 170 9.94 -12.24 1.99
N ALA A 171 8.71 -12.74 2.07
CA ALA A 171 8.21 -13.42 3.28
C ALA A 171 9.12 -14.57 3.75
N LYS A 172 9.71 -15.31 2.81
CA LYS A 172 10.65 -16.40 3.13
C LYS A 172 12.03 -15.89 3.54
N GLU A 173 12.50 -14.80 2.91
CA GLU A 173 13.79 -14.19 3.21
C GLU A 173 13.84 -13.63 4.62
N VAL A 174 12.80 -12.89 5.02
CA VAL A 174 12.77 -12.13 6.29
C VAL A 174 12.06 -12.85 7.44
N ALA A 175 11.65 -14.11 7.24
CA ALA A 175 10.96 -14.89 8.27
C ALA A 175 11.78 -15.07 9.54
N ARG A 176 13.11 -15.21 9.41
CA ARG A 176 14.02 -15.37 10.56
C ARG A 176 14.16 -14.08 11.38
N ASP A 177 13.88 -12.95 10.76
CA ASP A 177 13.89 -11.63 11.39
C ASP A 177 12.52 -11.31 12.03
N GLY A 178 11.59 -12.27 12.02
CA GLY A 178 10.26 -12.12 12.59
C GLY A 178 9.33 -11.21 11.78
N ILE A 179 9.72 -10.77 10.57
CA ILE A 179 8.94 -9.87 9.74
C ILE A 179 7.91 -10.68 8.96
N ARG A 180 6.63 -10.33 9.11
CA ARG A 180 5.54 -10.89 8.30
C ARG A 180 5.38 -10.07 7.02
N VAL A 181 5.17 -10.75 5.89
CA VAL A 181 4.93 -10.08 4.60
C VAL A 181 3.70 -10.67 3.95
N ASN A 182 2.68 -9.85 3.71
CA ASN A 182 1.45 -10.26 3.08
C ASN A 182 1.07 -9.32 1.91
N VAL A 183 0.24 -9.83 1.03
CA VAL A 183 -0.27 -9.09 -0.13
C VAL A 183 -1.78 -8.90 0.03
N LEU A 184 -2.24 -7.67 -0.10
CA LEU A 184 -3.63 -7.31 -0.22
C LEU A 184 -3.95 -7.10 -1.69
N ALA A 185 -4.99 -7.73 -2.21
CA ALA A 185 -5.43 -7.62 -3.59
C ALA A 185 -6.86 -7.05 -3.64
N PRO A 186 -7.02 -5.70 -3.65
CA PRO A 186 -8.32 -5.07 -3.78
C PRO A 186 -8.96 -5.33 -5.14
N GLY A 187 -10.29 -5.40 -5.18
CA GLY A 187 -11.09 -5.27 -6.39
C GLY A 187 -11.26 -3.82 -6.82
N PHE A 188 -12.38 -3.55 -7.48
CA PHE A 188 -12.75 -2.18 -7.84
C PHE A 188 -13.26 -1.43 -6.60
N VAL A 189 -12.61 -0.31 -6.29
CA VAL A 189 -12.85 0.51 -5.10
C VAL A 189 -13.14 1.95 -5.54
N THR A 190 -14.12 2.60 -4.95
CA THR A 190 -14.45 3.99 -5.24
C THR A 190 -13.30 4.90 -4.75
N THR A 191 -12.58 5.49 -5.69
CA THR A 191 -11.43 6.40 -5.49
C THR A 191 -11.30 7.31 -6.71
N ASP A 192 -10.50 8.37 -6.61
CA ASP A 192 -10.16 9.24 -7.75
C ASP A 192 -9.65 8.44 -8.97
N MET A 193 -8.94 7.34 -8.74
CA MET A 193 -8.43 6.47 -9.80
C MET A 193 -9.55 5.80 -10.59
N THR A 194 -10.67 5.49 -9.95
CA THR A 194 -11.84 4.83 -10.56
C THR A 194 -12.94 5.81 -10.97
N ASP A 195 -12.82 7.09 -10.64
CA ASP A 195 -13.79 8.12 -11.04
C ASP A 195 -13.78 8.35 -12.56
N ALA A 196 -12.64 8.11 -13.22
CA ALA A 196 -12.52 8.18 -14.68
C ALA A 196 -13.12 6.96 -15.41
N VAL A 197 -13.57 5.93 -14.70
CA VAL A 197 -14.21 4.75 -15.32
C VAL A 197 -15.58 5.14 -15.88
N PRO A 198 -15.82 4.98 -17.20
CA PRO A 198 -17.11 5.33 -17.80
C PRO A 198 -18.27 4.55 -17.15
N ASP A 199 -19.43 5.20 -17.03
CA ASP A 199 -20.62 4.61 -16.40
C ASP A 199 -21.02 3.24 -16.97
N SER A 200 -20.84 3.03 -18.28
CA SER A 200 -21.13 1.75 -18.92
C SER A 200 -20.19 0.63 -18.43
N ALA A 201 -18.90 0.96 -18.27
CA ALA A 201 -17.90 0.03 -17.74
C ALA A 201 -18.14 -0.20 -16.24
N ARG A 202 -18.44 0.86 -15.47
CA ARG A 202 -18.78 0.78 -14.05
C ARG A 202 -19.95 -0.19 -13.82
N ARG A 203 -21.08 0.00 -14.52
CA ARG A 203 -22.24 -0.90 -14.43
C ARG A 203 -21.92 -2.34 -14.85
N ARG A 204 -20.99 -2.55 -15.78
CA ARG A 204 -20.55 -3.90 -16.15
C ARG A 204 -19.79 -4.55 -14.99
N ILE A 205 -18.80 -3.86 -14.43
CA ILE A 205 -17.99 -4.33 -13.29
C ILE A 205 -18.89 -4.64 -12.07
N GLU A 206 -19.86 -3.76 -11.78
CA GLU A 206 -20.82 -4.00 -10.70
C GLU A 206 -21.66 -5.26 -10.91
N ARG A 207 -22.08 -5.56 -12.16
CA ARG A 207 -22.79 -6.83 -12.45
C ARG A 207 -21.89 -8.06 -12.38
N GLU A 208 -20.60 -7.92 -12.70
CA GLU A 208 -19.61 -8.99 -12.60
C GLU A 208 -19.15 -9.23 -11.15
N THR A 209 -19.29 -8.23 -10.29
CA THR A 209 -18.98 -8.35 -8.86
C THR A 209 -20.12 -9.05 -8.12
N VAL A 210 -19.84 -10.13 -7.39
CA VAL A 210 -20.88 -10.92 -6.69
C VAL A 210 -21.67 -10.05 -5.70
N LEU A 211 -20.98 -9.12 -4.99
CA LEU A 211 -21.67 -8.17 -4.08
C LEU A 211 -22.36 -7.01 -4.81
N GLY A 212 -22.31 -6.94 -6.14
CA GLY A 212 -23.07 -6.00 -6.97
C GLY A 212 -22.66 -4.52 -6.86
N ARG A 213 -21.49 -4.23 -6.32
CA ARG A 213 -21.02 -2.85 -6.12
C ARG A 213 -19.50 -2.75 -6.08
N PHE A 214 -18.99 -1.54 -6.21
CA PHE A 214 -17.60 -1.24 -5.84
C PHE A 214 -17.42 -1.31 -4.32
N GLY A 215 -16.21 -1.66 -3.89
CA GLY A 215 -15.81 -1.54 -2.50
C GLY A 215 -15.59 -0.09 -2.09
N THR A 216 -15.49 0.15 -0.79
CA THR A 216 -15.09 1.45 -0.23
C THR A 216 -13.63 1.41 0.20
N VAL A 217 -12.99 2.57 0.31
CA VAL A 217 -11.62 2.69 0.81
C VAL A 217 -11.50 2.15 2.25
N ASP A 218 -12.54 2.32 3.07
CA ASP A 218 -12.56 1.84 4.45
C ASP A 218 -12.61 0.30 4.54
N GLU A 219 -13.29 -0.38 3.61
CA GLU A 219 -13.30 -1.84 3.55
C GLU A 219 -11.91 -2.39 3.27
N ILE A 220 -11.17 -1.74 2.37
CA ILE A 220 -9.77 -2.11 2.05
C ILE A 220 -8.82 -1.75 3.20
N ALA A 221 -9.01 -0.58 3.81
CA ALA A 221 -8.20 -0.14 4.94
C ALA A 221 -8.29 -1.12 6.13
N LYS A 222 -9.50 -1.60 6.45
CA LYS A 222 -9.69 -2.62 7.50
C LYS A 222 -8.91 -3.90 7.22
N ALA A 223 -8.87 -4.34 5.96
CA ALA A 223 -8.10 -5.52 5.57
C ALA A 223 -6.58 -5.27 5.65
N ALA A 224 -6.11 -4.08 5.24
CA ALA A 224 -4.70 -3.69 5.37
C ALA A 224 -4.27 -3.66 6.84
N VAL A 225 -5.07 -3.04 7.70
CA VAL A 225 -4.83 -2.99 9.16
C VAL A 225 -4.86 -4.38 9.78
N PHE A 226 -5.81 -5.24 9.40
CA PHE A 226 -5.82 -6.64 9.84
C PHE A 226 -4.52 -7.37 9.50
N LEU A 227 -4.04 -7.24 8.26
CA LEU A 227 -2.79 -7.91 7.83
C LEU A 227 -1.55 -7.34 8.54
N SER A 228 -1.53 -6.03 8.84
CA SER A 228 -0.40 -5.40 9.51
C SER A 228 -0.40 -5.65 11.02
N GLU A 229 -1.55 -5.57 11.69
CA GLU A 229 -1.63 -5.52 13.15
C GLU A 229 -2.10 -6.83 13.78
N ASP A 230 -3.12 -7.49 13.20
CA ASP A 230 -3.86 -8.56 13.88
C ASP A 230 -3.50 -9.96 13.36
N ALA A 231 -3.07 -10.07 12.09
CA ALA A 231 -2.81 -11.35 11.42
C ALA A 231 -1.45 -11.96 11.81
N THR A 232 -1.22 -12.21 13.08
CA THR A 232 0.09 -12.61 13.65
C THR A 232 0.62 -13.95 13.14
N PHE A 233 -0.23 -14.80 12.57
CA PHE A 233 0.15 -16.10 11.97
C PHE A 233 0.00 -16.12 10.44
N CYS A 234 -0.11 -14.94 9.81
CA CYS A 234 -0.17 -14.79 8.35
C CYS A 234 1.13 -14.21 7.80
N THR A 235 1.79 -14.95 6.93
CA THR A 235 2.91 -14.47 6.11
C THR A 235 2.91 -15.17 4.76
N GLY A 236 3.29 -14.47 3.67
CA GLY A 236 3.25 -14.98 2.30
C GLY A 236 1.85 -15.14 1.71
N SER A 237 0.82 -14.70 2.42
CA SER A 237 -0.58 -14.82 2.01
C SER A 237 -0.96 -13.73 1.00
N VAL A 238 -1.94 -14.04 0.14
CA VAL A 238 -2.62 -13.07 -0.73
C VAL A 238 -4.07 -13.02 -0.28
N LEU A 239 -4.48 -11.89 0.28
CA LEU A 239 -5.85 -11.63 0.70
C LEU A 239 -6.56 -10.83 -0.39
N THR A 240 -7.52 -11.45 -1.07
CA THR A 240 -8.37 -10.79 -2.05
C THR A 240 -9.57 -10.13 -1.35
N VAL A 241 -9.78 -8.84 -1.60
CA VAL A 241 -10.89 -8.06 -1.07
C VAL A 241 -11.58 -7.34 -2.23
N ASP A 242 -12.40 -8.07 -2.98
CA ASP A 242 -12.88 -7.69 -4.30
C ASP A 242 -14.40 -7.85 -4.48
N GLY A 243 -15.13 -8.17 -3.42
CA GLY A 243 -16.56 -8.43 -3.50
C GLY A 243 -16.94 -9.66 -4.35
N GLY A 244 -15.98 -10.56 -4.58
CA GLY A 244 -16.16 -11.78 -5.38
C GLY A 244 -16.00 -11.55 -6.88
N TRP A 245 -15.35 -10.49 -7.32
CA TRP A 245 -15.12 -10.24 -8.76
C TRP A 245 -14.18 -11.26 -9.40
N ALA A 246 -13.29 -11.88 -8.63
CA ALA A 246 -12.35 -12.90 -9.10
C ALA A 246 -12.89 -14.35 -9.05
N LEU A 247 -14.15 -14.56 -8.72
CA LEU A 247 -14.76 -15.90 -8.63
C LEU A 247 -15.15 -16.49 -9.98
#